data_da906a73766e25c688cd29e5feb4ef28
#
_entry.id   da906a73766e25c688cd29e5feb4ef28
#
_cell.length_a   1.000
_cell.length_b   1.000
_cell.length_c   1.000
_cell.angle_alpha   90.00
_cell.angle_beta   90.00
_cell.angle_gamma   90.00
#
_symmetry.space_group_name_H-M   'P 1'
#
loop_
_entity.id
_entity.type
_entity.pdbx_description
1 polymer ?
#
loop_
_entity_poly.entity_id
_entity_poly.type
_entity_poly.pdbx_seq_one_letter_code
_entity_poly.pdbx_strand_id
1 'polypeptide(L)'
;MTVIVWNGKTMAADRRATMHGTTLTVQKIWRLEVVPGFEGEILWGASGKAWQVAEMLAWFRAGRPLDKFPASQRDEELFSDILVIERDERGLQPGRYRVWHYQRGPEPFEVLSTPCAIGSGRDMALGAMHAGASAGQAVEICCEYESGCGEGVDLLTLDP
;
A
#
# COMPACT_ATOMS: atom_id res chain seq x y z
N MET A 1 12.02 4.21 4.86
CA MET A 1 11.75 4.32 3.41
C MET A 1 11.01 3.07 2.97
N THR A 2 10.28 3.13 1.90
CA THR A 2 9.37 2.05 1.48
C THR A 2 9.07 2.21 -0.01
N VAL A 3 8.79 1.10 -0.68
CA VAL A 3 8.13 1.10 -1.97
C VAL A 3 6.98 0.10 -1.95
N ILE A 4 5.80 0.54 -2.34
CA ILE A 4 4.62 -0.30 -2.53
C ILE A 4 4.03 0.05 -3.89
N VAL A 5 3.78 -0.94 -4.71
CA VAL A 5 3.28 -0.76 -6.08
C VAL A 5 2.04 -1.61 -6.35
N TRP A 6 1.21 -1.15 -7.27
CA TRP A 6 0.12 -1.90 -7.88
C TRP A 6 0.20 -1.75 -9.40
N ASN A 7 0.23 -2.86 -10.13
CA ASN A 7 0.32 -2.87 -11.59
C ASN A 7 -1.00 -3.22 -12.29
N GLY A 8 -2.12 -3.25 -11.57
CA GLY A 8 -3.42 -3.69 -12.08
C GLY A 8 -3.75 -5.17 -11.81
N LYS A 9 -2.79 -5.94 -11.30
CA LYS A 9 -2.94 -7.37 -11.00
C LYS A 9 -2.26 -7.77 -9.69
N THR A 10 -1.07 -7.24 -9.44
CA THR A 10 -0.22 -7.61 -8.31
C THR A 10 0.14 -6.37 -7.50
N MET A 11 -0.01 -6.46 -6.18
CA MET A 11 0.59 -5.54 -5.22
C MET A 11 1.94 -6.11 -4.79
N ALA A 12 2.98 -5.29 -4.84
CA ALA A 12 4.32 -5.67 -4.41
C ALA A 12 4.90 -4.64 -3.45
N ALA A 13 5.72 -5.08 -2.52
CA ALA A 13 6.41 -4.18 -1.58
C ALA A 13 7.78 -4.73 -1.18
N ASP A 14 8.71 -3.83 -0.85
CA ASP A 14 9.93 -4.19 -0.17
C ASP A 14 9.67 -4.51 1.32
N ARG A 15 10.66 -5.06 2.00
CA ARG A 15 10.52 -5.54 3.38
C ARG A 15 11.42 -4.80 4.38
N ARG A 16 12.20 -3.82 3.94
CA ARG A 16 13.13 -3.11 4.82
C ARG A 16 12.44 -2.06 5.67
N ALA A 17 12.67 -2.12 6.98
CA ALA A 17 12.48 -1.02 7.92
C ALA A 17 13.80 -0.69 8.60
N THR A 18 13.98 0.58 8.97
CA THR A 18 15.17 1.02 9.71
C THR A 18 14.72 1.62 11.03
N MET A 19 15.27 1.12 12.13
CA MET A 19 15.00 1.60 13.48
C MET A 19 16.34 1.84 14.18
N HIS A 20 16.59 3.07 14.58
CA HIS A 20 17.84 3.46 15.26
C HIS A 20 19.12 2.98 14.53
N GLY A 21 19.13 3.04 13.19
CA GLY A 21 20.23 2.60 12.36
C GLY A 21 20.28 1.08 12.11
N THR A 22 19.41 0.29 12.74
CA THR A 22 19.32 -1.15 12.52
C THR A 22 18.30 -1.45 11.44
N THR A 23 18.67 -2.32 10.50
CA THR A 23 17.79 -2.83 9.46
C THR A 23 16.95 -4.00 9.99
N LEU A 24 15.66 -3.93 9.79
CA LEU A 24 14.69 -4.97 10.14
C LEU A 24 13.94 -5.42 8.90
N THR A 25 13.51 -6.68 8.89
CA THR A 25 12.62 -7.24 7.89
C THR A 25 11.19 -7.16 8.42
N VAL A 26 10.30 -6.45 7.72
CA VAL A 26 8.92 -6.21 8.14
C VAL A 26 7.94 -6.46 7.01
N GLN A 27 6.70 -6.76 7.34
CA GLN A 27 5.60 -6.81 6.40
C GLN A 27 5.06 -5.39 6.15
N LYS A 28 4.77 -5.04 4.90
CA LYS A 28 4.22 -3.73 4.50
C LYS A 28 2.92 -3.83 3.70
N ILE A 29 2.57 -5.03 3.26
CA ILE A 29 1.32 -5.31 2.55
C ILE A 29 0.59 -6.49 3.18
N TRP A 30 -0.74 -6.42 3.22
CA TRP A 30 -1.61 -7.41 3.84
C TRP A 30 -2.78 -7.75 2.94
N ARG A 31 -3.24 -9.00 3.03
CA ARG A 31 -4.54 -9.44 2.56
C ARG A 31 -5.48 -9.39 3.75
N LEU A 32 -6.58 -8.67 3.63
CA LEU A 32 -7.62 -8.58 4.65
C LEU A 32 -8.89 -9.25 4.11
N GLU A 33 -9.29 -10.37 4.71
CA GLU A 33 -10.40 -11.19 4.22
C GLU A 33 -11.78 -10.60 4.54
N VAL A 34 -11.90 -9.98 5.70
CA VAL A 34 -13.16 -9.37 6.17
C VAL A 34 -12.88 -7.99 6.75
N VAL A 35 -13.30 -6.96 6.03
CA VAL A 35 -13.27 -5.57 6.52
C VAL A 35 -14.66 -4.98 6.33
N PRO A 36 -15.32 -4.53 7.41
CA PRO A 36 -16.66 -3.92 7.28
C PRO A 36 -16.68 -2.78 6.26
N GLY A 37 -17.66 -2.83 5.35
CA GLY A 37 -17.82 -1.84 4.28
C GLY A 37 -17.06 -2.15 2.98
N PHE A 38 -16.33 -3.25 2.93
CA PHE A 38 -15.81 -3.83 1.69
C PHE A 38 -16.51 -5.15 1.38
N GLU A 39 -16.69 -5.44 0.10
CA GLU A 39 -17.18 -6.74 -0.36
C GLU A 39 -15.99 -7.64 -0.73
N GLY A 40 -15.82 -8.70 0.06
CA GLY A 40 -14.74 -9.65 -0.15
C GLY A 40 -13.38 -9.16 0.37
N GLU A 41 -12.35 -9.81 -0.12
CA GLU A 41 -10.97 -9.53 0.24
C GLU A 41 -10.48 -8.19 -0.32
N ILE A 42 -9.64 -7.54 0.44
CA ILE A 42 -8.87 -6.37 -0.02
C ILE A 42 -7.37 -6.61 0.13
N LEU A 43 -6.58 -5.95 -0.71
CA LEU A 43 -5.16 -5.77 -0.44
C LEU A 43 -4.96 -4.40 0.19
N TRP A 44 -4.14 -4.37 1.22
CA TRP A 44 -3.87 -3.17 1.99
C TRP A 44 -2.35 -3.01 2.14
N GLY A 45 -1.83 -1.86 1.79
CA GLY A 45 -0.41 -1.56 1.91
C GLY A 45 -0.17 -0.18 2.49
N ALA A 46 0.85 -0.02 3.32
CA ALA A 46 1.13 1.25 3.97
C ALA A 46 2.61 1.60 4.00
N SER A 47 2.88 2.86 3.70
CA SER A 47 4.17 3.53 3.82
C SER A 47 4.09 4.58 4.92
N GLY A 48 5.02 4.58 5.85
CA GLY A 48 5.06 5.53 6.96
C GLY A 48 5.76 4.95 8.18
N LYS A 49 5.55 5.57 9.33
CA LYS A 49 6.12 5.06 10.59
C LYS A 49 5.35 3.83 11.06
N ALA A 50 6.07 2.81 11.53
CA ALA A 50 5.49 1.52 11.92
C ALA A 50 4.31 1.65 12.89
N TRP A 51 4.39 2.53 13.88
CA TRP A 51 3.32 2.73 14.84
C TRP A 51 2.07 3.40 14.23
N GLN A 52 2.22 4.34 13.29
CA GLN A 52 1.10 4.94 12.55
C GLN A 52 0.44 3.91 11.62
N VAL A 53 1.26 3.10 10.94
CA VAL A 53 0.77 2.00 10.11
C VAL A 53 -0.06 1.02 10.95
N ALA A 54 0.41 0.67 12.16
CA ALA A 54 -0.32 -0.20 13.07
C ALA A 54 -1.67 0.41 13.51
N GLU A 55 -1.71 1.69 13.85
CA GLU A 55 -2.97 2.40 14.19
C GLU A 55 -3.95 2.41 13.01
N MET A 56 -3.48 2.68 11.80
CA MET A 56 -4.32 2.70 10.61
C MET A 56 -4.83 1.30 10.24
N LEU A 57 -4.00 0.26 10.39
CA LEU A 57 -4.43 -1.11 10.15
C LEU A 57 -5.51 -1.55 11.17
N ALA A 58 -5.36 -1.18 12.44
CA ALA A 58 -6.36 -1.42 13.46
C ALA A 58 -7.68 -0.69 13.16
N TRP A 59 -7.61 0.56 12.73
CA TRP A 59 -8.77 1.36 12.33
C TRP A 59 -9.52 0.73 11.12
N PHE A 60 -8.79 0.23 10.12
CA PHE A 60 -9.36 -0.50 8.99
C PHE A 60 -10.08 -1.78 9.44
N ARG A 61 -9.42 -2.60 10.26
CA ARG A 61 -10.00 -3.84 10.79
C ARG A 61 -11.26 -3.61 11.65
N ALA A 62 -11.33 -2.47 12.33
CA ALA A 62 -12.49 -2.06 13.09
C ALA A 62 -13.65 -1.50 12.24
N GLY A 63 -13.53 -1.46 10.92
CA GLY A 63 -14.55 -0.96 10.01
C GLY A 63 -14.52 0.54 9.75
N ARG A 64 -13.42 1.20 10.04
CA ARG A 64 -13.16 2.62 9.76
C ARG A 64 -14.17 3.58 10.41
N PRO A 65 -14.43 3.48 11.72
CA PRO A 65 -15.35 4.39 12.39
C PRO A 65 -14.79 5.82 12.35
N LEU A 66 -15.58 6.78 11.82
CA LEU A 66 -15.13 8.16 11.56
C LEU A 66 -14.70 8.88 12.85
N ASP A 67 -15.37 8.62 13.96
CA ASP A 67 -15.07 9.17 15.28
C ASP A 67 -13.79 8.62 15.91
N LYS A 68 -13.24 7.53 15.35
CA LYS A 68 -12.01 6.86 15.81
C LYS A 68 -10.87 6.92 14.81
N PHE A 69 -10.94 7.83 13.85
CA PHE A 69 -9.82 8.04 12.92
C PHE A 69 -8.56 8.46 13.70
N PRO A 70 -7.41 7.81 13.51
CA PRO A 70 -6.19 8.08 14.27
C PRO A 70 -5.76 9.55 14.17
N ALA A 71 -5.67 10.24 15.31
CA ALA A 71 -5.28 11.65 15.37
C ALA A 71 -3.85 11.88 14.83
N SER A 72 -2.97 10.91 15.04
CA SER A 72 -1.61 10.92 14.53
C SER A 72 -1.52 11.02 13.00
N GLN A 73 -2.53 10.50 12.30
CA GLN A 73 -2.60 10.54 10.84
C GLN A 73 -2.92 11.93 10.28
N ARG A 74 -3.41 12.85 11.13
CA ARG A 74 -3.76 14.23 10.75
C ARG A 74 -2.56 15.18 10.73
N ASP A 75 -1.38 14.72 11.16
CA ASP A 75 -0.15 15.48 11.13
C ASP A 75 0.20 15.87 9.68
N GLU A 76 0.64 17.11 9.47
CA GLU A 76 0.94 17.62 8.13
C GLU A 76 2.26 17.10 7.57
N GLU A 77 3.20 16.75 8.46
CA GLU A 77 4.54 16.30 8.07
C GLU A 77 4.73 14.79 8.20
N LEU A 78 3.99 14.17 9.11
CA LEU A 78 4.17 12.77 9.53
C LEU A 78 2.85 12.00 9.43
N PHE A 79 2.46 11.61 8.24
CA PHE A 79 1.33 10.71 8.02
C PHE A 79 1.76 9.47 7.23
N SER A 80 0.96 8.43 7.30
CA SER A 80 1.15 7.23 6.49
C SER A 80 0.34 7.33 5.20
N ASP A 81 0.95 6.96 4.08
CA ASP A 81 0.25 6.71 2.83
C ASP A 81 -0.25 5.28 2.80
N ILE A 82 -1.53 5.09 2.49
CA ILE A 82 -2.15 3.78 2.47
C ILE A 82 -2.80 3.56 1.12
N LEU A 83 -2.46 2.43 0.50
CA LEU A 83 -3.03 1.97 -0.75
C LEU A 83 -3.93 0.77 -0.48
N VAL A 84 -5.18 0.85 -0.90
CA VAL A 84 -6.17 -0.22 -0.76
C VAL A 84 -6.67 -0.63 -2.13
N ILE A 85 -6.63 -1.93 -2.41
CA ILE A 85 -7.14 -2.51 -3.63
C ILE A 85 -8.35 -3.37 -3.29
N GLU A 86 -9.48 -3.09 -3.91
CA GLU A 86 -10.69 -3.92 -3.83
C GLU A 86 -11.14 -4.35 -5.22
N ARG A 87 -11.89 -5.44 -5.27
CA ARG A 87 -12.57 -5.84 -6.49
C ARG A 87 -13.90 -5.08 -6.59
N ASP A 88 -14.17 -4.49 -7.74
CA ASP A 88 -15.43 -3.79 -8.00
C ASP A 88 -16.53 -4.80 -8.38
N GLU A 89 -17.13 -5.42 -7.36
CA GLU A 89 -18.21 -6.41 -7.56
C GLU A 89 -19.53 -5.74 -7.94
N ARG A 90 -19.73 -4.46 -7.59
CA ARG A 90 -20.99 -3.71 -7.82
C ARG A 90 -20.92 -2.71 -8.96
N GLY A 91 -19.73 -2.48 -9.51
CA GLY A 91 -19.50 -1.44 -10.51
C GLY A 91 -20.04 -1.80 -11.89
N LEU A 92 -20.01 -0.82 -12.78
CA LEU A 92 -20.38 -0.96 -14.18
C LEU A 92 -19.46 -1.93 -14.97
N GLN A 93 -18.36 -2.34 -14.37
CA GLN A 93 -17.36 -3.23 -14.96
C GLN A 93 -16.97 -4.33 -13.95
N PRO A 94 -17.76 -5.41 -13.84
CA PRO A 94 -17.42 -6.54 -12.98
C PRO A 94 -16.03 -7.10 -13.30
N GLY A 95 -15.24 -7.38 -12.25
CA GLY A 95 -13.86 -7.86 -12.38
C GLY A 95 -12.80 -6.77 -12.50
N ARG A 96 -13.18 -5.49 -12.49
CA ARG A 96 -12.26 -4.37 -12.35
C ARG A 96 -11.82 -4.24 -10.91
N TYR A 97 -10.60 -3.78 -10.72
CA TYR A 97 -10.09 -3.37 -9.41
C TYR A 97 -10.28 -1.87 -9.22
N ARG A 98 -10.65 -1.48 -7.99
CA ARG A 98 -10.64 -0.10 -7.54
C ARG A 98 -9.47 0.10 -6.61
N VAL A 99 -8.83 1.24 -6.74
CA VAL A 99 -7.64 1.62 -5.97
C VAL A 99 -7.97 2.86 -5.15
N TRP A 100 -7.84 2.75 -3.84
CA TRP A 100 -8.09 3.83 -2.91
C TRP A 100 -6.80 4.27 -2.23
N HIS A 101 -6.59 5.57 -2.15
CA HIS A 101 -5.47 6.16 -1.44
C HIS A 101 -5.97 6.95 -0.23
N TYR A 102 -5.54 6.54 0.95
CA TYR A 102 -5.79 7.24 2.22
C TYR A 102 -4.52 7.97 2.63
N GLN A 103 -4.69 9.20 3.11
CA GLN A 103 -3.63 10.03 3.65
C GLN A 103 -4.03 10.58 5.04
N ARG A 104 -4.15 11.89 5.18
CA ARG A 104 -4.38 12.60 6.45
C ARG A 104 -5.82 12.61 6.96
N GLY A 105 -6.73 12.04 6.23
CA GLY A 105 -8.15 12.03 6.56
C GLY A 105 -8.78 10.67 6.39
N PRO A 106 -9.97 10.46 6.95
CA PRO A 106 -10.71 9.21 6.82
C PRO A 106 -11.31 9.01 5.42
N GLU A 107 -11.36 10.05 4.61
CA GLU A 107 -11.90 10.02 3.25
C GLU A 107 -10.77 9.72 2.25
N PRO A 108 -10.85 8.60 1.53
CA PRO A 108 -9.88 8.29 0.48
C PRO A 108 -10.23 9.02 -0.81
N PHE A 109 -9.29 9.05 -1.73
CA PHE A 109 -9.56 9.33 -3.14
C PHE A 109 -9.26 8.09 -4.00
N GLU A 110 -10.02 7.94 -5.08
CA GLU A 110 -9.80 6.86 -6.03
C GLU A 110 -8.64 7.19 -6.97
N VAL A 111 -7.69 6.27 -7.07
CA VAL A 111 -6.58 6.36 -8.02
C VAL A 111 -7.00 5.69 -9.32
N LEU A 112 -7.14 6.47 -10.37
CA LEU A 112 -7.59 5.98 -11.68
C LEU A 112 -6.44 5.51 -12.58
N SER A 113 -5.19 5.90 -12.26
CA SER A 113 -4.01 5.50 -13.02
C SER A 113 -3.50 4.11 -12.62
N THR A 114 -3.07 3.34 -13.60
CA THR A 114 -2.39 2.05 -13.42
C THR A 114 -1.19 2.02 -14.36
N PRO A 115 0.02 1.72 -13.88
CA PRO A 115 0.37 1.38 -12.50
C PRO A 115 0.34 2.58 -11.55
N CYS A 116 0.34 2.29 -10.25
CA CYS A 116 0.51 3.30 -9.21
C CYS A 116 1.45 2.81 -8.10
N ALA A 117 2.02 3.75 -7.35
CA ALA A 117 2.98 3.43 -6.30
C ALA A 117 2.95 4.48 -5.18
N ILE A 118 3.31 4.06 -3.97
CA ILE A 118 3.51 4.91 -2.79
C ILE A 118 4.88 4.64 -2.15
N GLY A 119 5.31 5.54 -1.31
CA GLY A 119 6.59 5.45 -0.61
C GLY A 119 7.73 6.18 -1.32
N SER A 120 8.92 6.17 -0.72
CA SER A 120 10.09 6.90 -1.24
C SER A 120 10.62 6.34 -2.57
N GLY A 121 10.48 5.03 -2.80
CA GLY A 121 10.88 4.38 -4.05
C GLY A 121 9.86 4.47 -5.20
N ARG A 122 8.74 5.18 -5.02
CA ARG A 122 7.62 5.20 -5.98
C ARG A 122 8.00 5.63 -7.38
N ASP A 123 8.81 6.68 -7.52
CA ASP A 123 9.13 7.24 -8.84
C ASP A 123 10.00 6.28 -9.66
N MET A 124 10.97 5.63 -9.02
CA MET A 124 11.79 4.59 -9.64
C MET A 124 10.95 3.37 -10.04
N ALA A 125 10.07 2.93 -9.15
CA ALA A 125 9.19 1.79 -9.41
C ALA A 125 8.19 2.07 -10.54
N LEU A 126 7.59 3.26 -10.58
CA LEU A 126 6.71 3.69 -11.68
C LEU A 126 7.45 3.71 -13.00
N GLY A 127 8.66 4.29 -13.04
CA GLY A 127 9.51 4.29 -14.23
C GLY A 127 9.81 2.88 -14.73
N ALA A 128 10.16 1.96 -13.84
CA ALA A 128 10.43 0.56 -14.17
C ALA A 128 9.17 -0.13 -14.74
N MET A 129 8.00 0.05 -14.11
CA MET A 129 6.75 -0.56 -14.59
C MET A 129 6.31 0.01 -15.94
N HIS A 130 6.46 1.32 -16.18
CA HIS A 130 6.19 1.92 -17.49
C HIS A 130 7.15 1.45 -18.58
N ALA A 131 8.37 1.05 -18.20
CA ALA A 131 9.33 0.41 -19.09
C ALA A 131 9.07 -1.09 -19.32
N GLY A 132 8.05 -1.66 -18.68
CA GLY A 132 7.63 -3.05 -18.88
C GLY A 132 8.01 -4.03 -17.76
N ALA A 133 8.58 -3.56 -16.65
CA ALA A 133 8.83 -4.42 -15.50
C ALA A 133 7.53 -4.87 -14.84
N SER A 134 7.51 -6.10 -14.30
CA SER A 134 6.46 -6.55 -13.40
C SER A 134 6.50 -5.78 -12.07
N ALA A 135 5.43 -5.87 -11.27
CA ALA A 135 5.40 -5.24 -9.94
C ALA A 135 6.57 -5.72 -9.06
N GLY A 136 6.84 -7.02 -9.05
CA GLY A 136 7.96 -7.60 -8.31
C GLY A 136 9.32 -7.08 -8.80
N GLN A 137 9.55 -7.09 -10.10
CA GLN A 137 10.79 -6.57 -10.70
C GLN A 137 11.00 -5.08 -10.40
N ALA A 138 9.94 -4.27 -10.43
CA ALA A 138 10.02 -2.86 -10.09
C ALA A 138 10.47 -2.64 -8.65
N VAL A 139 9.96 -3.44 -7.71
CA VAL A 139 10.40 -3.40 -6.30
C VAL A 139 11.83 -3.91 -6.15
N GLU A 140 12.23 -4.99 -6.84
CA GLU A 140 13.62 -5.49 -6.85
C GLU A 140 14.59 -4.40 -7.32
N ILE A 141 14.27 -3.66 -8.38
CA ILE A 141 15.06 -2.52 -8.84
C ILE A 141 15.20 -1.46 -7.74
N CYS A 142 14.11 -1.13 -7.05
CA CYS A 142 14.19 -0.21 -5.91
C CYS A 142 15.07 -0.76 -4.78
N CYS A 143 15.01 -2.07 -4.51
CA CYS A 143 15.85 -2.70 -3.49
C CYS A 143 17.35 -2.63 -3.84
N GLU A 144 17.69 -2.62 -5.11
CA GLU A 144 19.06 -2.53 -5.58
C GLU A 144 19.63 -1.10 -5.54
N TYR A 145 18.81 -0.11 -5.91
CA TYR A 145 19.30 1.25 -6.13
C TYR A 145 18.86 2.26 -5.07
N GLU A 146 17.79 1.98 -4.31
CA GLU A 146 17.29 2.82 -3.22
C GLU A 146 17.75 2.29 -1.85
N SER A 147 18.58 3.04 -1.16
CA SER A 147 19.15 2.62 0.13
C SER A 147 18.12 2.31 1.23
N GLY A 148 16.92 2.88 1.09
CA GLY A 148 15.83 2.67 2.05
C GLY A 148 14.93 1.47 1.75
N CYS A 149 15.06 0.85 0.58
CA CYS A 149 14.32 -0.34 0.17
C CYS A 149 15.21 -1.58 0.30
N GLY A 150 14.63 -2.76 0.49
CA GLY A 150 15.39 -3.99 0.56
C GLY A 150 14.73 -5.10 1.37
N GLU A 151 15.52 -6.07 1.78
CA GLU A 151 15.14 -7.23 2.60
C GLU A 151 14.14 -8.18 1.92
N GLY A 152 14.11 -8.18 0.59
CA GLY A 152 13.23 -9.01 -0.22
C GLY A 152 11.95 -8.31 -0.65
N VAL A 153 11.10 -9.04 -1.36
CA VAL A 153 9.87 -8.55 -1.98
C VAL A 153 8.70 -9.43 -1.56
N ASP A 154 7.64 -8.81 -1.06
CA ASP A 154 6.34 -9.46 -0.87
C ASP A 154 5.43 -9.19 -2.09
N LEU A 155 4.68 -10.21 -2.50
CA LEU A 155 3.73 -10.15 -3.62
C LEU A 155 2.37 -10.63 -3.15
N LEU A 156 1.33 -9.87 -3.48
CA LEU A 156 -0.07 -10.25 -3.23
C LEU A 156 -0.92 -10.01 -4.49
N THR A 157 -1.86 -10.91 -4.74
CA THR A 157 -2.89 -10.77 -5.77
C THR A 157 -4.26 -10.98 -5.15
N LEU A 158 -5.29 -10.32 -5.69
CA LEU A 158 -6.67 -10.73 -5.44
C LEU A 158 -7.02 -11.78 -6.49
N ASP A 159 -7.43 -12.95 -6.02
CA ASP A 159 -7.83 -14.03 -6.91
C ASP A 159 -9.10 -13.64 -7.68
N PRO A 160 -9.25 -14.09 -8.94
CA PRO A 160 -10.42 -13.79 -9.74
C PRO A 160 -11.71 -14.43 -9.21
#